data_b8746ccd292b3ae07758b79e4dc9bfa5
#
_entry.id   b8746ccd292b3ae07758b79e4dc9bfa5
#
_cell.length_a   1.000
_cell.length_b   1.000
_cell.length_c   1.000
_cell.angle_alpha   90.00
_cell.angle_beta   90.00
_cell.angle_gamma   90.00
#
_symmetry.space_group_name_H-M   'P 1'
#
loop_
_entity.id
_entity.type
_entity.pdbx_description
1 polymer ?
#
loop_
_entity_poly.entity_id
_entity_poly.type
_entity_poly.pdbx_seq_one_letter_code
_entity_poly.pdbx_strand_id
1 'polypeptide(L)'
;MKLMIASDLHGSEYYTKLLLDAYRRSGAERLILLGDLLYHGPRNDLPRDYAPKKVIEILNGISDEILCVRGNCDTEVDQMVLDFPIMADYAVIFLDGRLFYLTHGHRYGADNFPNVKPGDGIIQGHTHIPMYEERGGVLCINPGSVSIPKEGSAHQCMLYSDGSFETLILEQA
;
A
#
# COMPACT_ATOMS: atom_id res chain seq x y z
N MET A 1 -5.33 -0.58 18.01
CA MET A 1 -4.70 -1.29 16.87
C MET A 1 -3.99 -0.27 15.99
N LYS A 2 -2.72 -0.53 15.68
CA LYS A 2 -1.90 0.31 14.81
C LYS A 2 -1.61 -0.41 13.50
N LEU A 3 -1.84 0.24 12.37
CA LEU A 3 -1.63 -0.34 11.04
C LEU A 3 -0.76 0.57 10.21
N MET A 4 0.25 0.03 9.52
CA MET A 4 0.96 0.77 8.48
C MET A 4 0.38 0.42 7.11
N ILE A 5 0.18 1.39 6.25
CA ILE A 5 -0.44 1.24 4.95
C ILE A 5 0.50 1.82 3.89
N ALA A 6 0.88 1.00 2.93
CA ALA A 6 1.83 1.37 1.88
C ALA A 6 1.41 0.79 0.53
N SER A 7 1.91 1.35 -0.56
CA SER A 7 1.60 0.93 -1.92
C SER A 7 2.78 1.19 -2.85
N ASP A 8 2.79 0.47 -3.98
CA ASP A 8 3.63 0.80 -5.12
C ASP A 8 5.14 0.77 -4.78
N LEU A 9 5.62 -0.41 -4.30
CA LEU A 9 7.03 -0.68 -3.96
C LEU A 9 7.90 -0.88 -5.20
N HIS A 10 7.30 -1.44 -6.26
CA HIS A 10 7.92 -1.63 -7.58
C HIS A 10 9.34 -2.21 -7.57
N GLY A 11 9.65 -3.12 -6.63
CA GLY A 11 10.92 -3.82 -6.58
C GLY A 11 12.11 -3.01 -6.06
N SER A 12 11.89 -1.85 -5.45
CA SER A 12 12.96 -1.05 -4.85
C SER A 12 13.39 -1.63 -3.51
N GLU A 13 14.60 -2.16 -3.42
CA GLU A 13 15.21 -2.61 -2.17
C GLU A 13 15.37 -1.44 -1.20
N TYR A 14 15.88 -0.29 -1.70
CA TYR A 14 16.14 0.88 -0.88
C TYR A 14 14.89 1.36 -0.14
N TYR A 15 13.82 1.64 -0.88
CA TYR A 15 12.59 2.17 -0.27
C TYR A 15 11.82 1.13 0.53
N THR A 16 11.91 -0.16 0.17
CA THR A 16 11.33 -1.23 0.97
C THR A 16 12.02 -1.35 2.33
N LYS A 17 13.34 -1.16 2.41
CA LYS A 17 14.07 -1.10 3.69
C LYS A 17 13.62 0.08 4.55
N LEU A 18 13.49 1.28 3.96
CA LEU A 18 13.01 2.45 4.69
C LEU A 18 11.58 2.25 5.22
N LEU A 19 10.70 1.64 4.39
CA LEU A 19 9.34 1.27 4.83
C LEU A 19 9.38 0.31 6.02
N LEU A 20 10.20 -0.75 5.95
CA LEU A 20 10.31 -1.73 7.04
C LEU A 20 10.86 -1.10 8.31
N ASP A 21 11.85 -0.22 8.20
CA ASP A 21 12.39 0.52 9.34
C ASP A 21 11.34 1.45 9.99
N ALA A 22 10.55 2.15 9.17
CA ALA A 22 9.43 2.95 9.62
C ALA A 22 8.34 2.08 10.29
N TYR A 23 8.02 0.93 9.69
CA TYR A 23 7.07 -0.04 10.23
C TYR A 23 7.48 -0.49 11.65
N ARG A 24 8.72 -0.94 11.81
CA ARG A 24 9.25 -1.38 13.12
C ARG A 24 9.27 -0.26 14.16
N ARG A 25 9.70 0.95 13.77
CA ARG A 25 9.73 2.10 14.70
C ARG A 25 8.35 2.59 15.11
N SER A 26 7.35 2.47 14.24
CA SER A 26 5.98 2.92 14.52
C SER A 26 5.29 2.06 15.57
N GLY A 27 5.72 0.81 15.75
CA GLY A 27 5.03 -0.18 16.58
C GLY A 27 3.69 -0.63 15.96
N ALA A 28 3.54 -0.51 14.63
CA ALA A 28 2.37 -1.04 13.93
C ALA A 28 2.32 -2.56 14.05
N GLU A 29 1.13 -3.09 14.20
CA GLU A 29 0.87 -4.53 14.41
C GLU A 29 0.73 -5.29 13.09
N ARG A 30 0.41 -4.59 12.00
CA ARG A 30 0.24 -5.12 10.63
C ARG A 30 0.73 -4.12 9.60
N LEU A 31 1.32 -4.65 8.53
CA LEU A 31 1.65 -3.91 7.32
C LEU A 31 0.63 -4.25 6.23
N ILE A 32 -0.12 -3.25 5.78
CA ILE A 32 -1.06 -3.37 4.66
C ILE A 32 -0.35 -2.90 3.40
N LEU A 33 -0.25 -3.79 2.40
CA LEU A 33 0.31 -3.50 1.08
C LEU A 33 -0.82 -3.46 0.04
N LEU A 34 -0.92 -2.36 -0.67
CA LEU A 34 -1.98 -2.16 -1.67
C LEU A 34 -1.56 -2.58 -3.09
N GLY A 35 -0.54 -3.44 -3.22
CA GLY A 35 -0.10 -4.01 -4.48
C GLY A 35 1.07 -3.29 -5.16
N ASP A 36 1.41 -3.79 -6.36
CA ASP A 36 2.56 -3.39 -7.17
C ASP A 36 3.89 -3.55 -6.41
N LEU A 37 4.18 -4.82 -6.02
CA LEU A 37 5.25 -5.14 -5.09
C LEU A 37 6.63 -5.26 -5.77
N LEU A 38 6.75 -6.07 -6.83
CA LEU A 38 8.04 -6.51 -7.37
C LEU A 38 8.39 -5.89 -8.73
N TYR A 39 7.43 -5.76 -9.66
CA TYR A 39 7.67 -5.28 -11.00
C TYR A 39 7.49 -3.75 -11.08
N HIS A 40 8.46 -3.07 -11.72
CA HIS A 40 8.42 -1.60 -11.85
C HIS A 40 7.31 -1.10 -12.79
N GLY A 41 6.75 -1.97 -13.64
CA GLY A 41 5.79 -1.61 -14.69
C GLY A 41 6.46 -1.02 -15.94
N PRO A 42 5.90 -1.27 -17.15
CA PRO A 42 6.55 -0.92 -18.42
C PRO A 42 6.59 0.59 -18.71
N ARG A 43 5.83 1.39 -17.95
CA ARG A 43 5.71 2.84 -18.13
C ARG A 43 6.53 3.68 -17.16
N ASN A 44 7.16 3.03 -16.18
CA ASN A 44 7.95 3.71 -15.16
C ASN A 44 9.44 3.45 -15.41
N ASP A 45 10.27 4.42 -15.07
CA ASP A 45 11.70 4.19 -14.92
C ASP A 45 11.97 3.25 -13.74
N LEU A 46 13.14 2.62 -13.72
CA LEU A 46 13.55 1.79 -12.60
C LEU A 46 13.69 2.65 -11.34
N PRO A 47 13.06 2.25 -10.23
CA PRO A 47 13.25 2.95 -8.97
C PRO A 47 14.67 2.73 -8.44
N ARG A 48 15.05 3.56 -7.48
CA ARG A 48 16.35 3.43 -6.81
C ARG A 48 16.54 2.03 -6.26
N ASP A 49 17.71 1.45 -6.52
CA ASP A 49 18.12 0.10 -6.11
C ASP A 49 17.04 -0.96 -6.45
N TYR A 50 16.64 -0.99 -7.73
CA TYR A 50 15.70 -2.00 -8.22
C TYR A 50 16.30 -3.41 -8.08
N ALA A 51 15.81 -4.16 -7.11
CA ALA A 51 16.28 -5.49 -6.77
C ALA A 51 15.12 -6.37 -6.25
N PRO A 52 14.21 -6.84 -7.11
CA PRO A 52 13.01 -7.58 -6.70
C PRO A 52 13.30 -8.79 -5.79
N LYS A 53 14.41 -9.52 -6.05
CA LYS A 53 14.81 -10.65 -5.19
C LYS A 53 15.09 -10.22 -3.75
N LYS A 54 15.64 -9.02 -3.54
CA LYS A 54 15.86 -8.49 -2.20
C LYS A 54 14.57 -8.03 -1.53
N VAL A 55 13.64 -7.47 -2.31
CA VAL A 55 12.30 -7.15 -1.81
C VAL A 55 11.56 -8.42 -1.35
N ILE A 56 11.65 -9.52 -2.10
CA ILE A 56 11.11 -10.84 -1.70
C ILE A 56 11.68 -11.28 -0.35
N GLU A 57 13.02 -11.26 -0.19
CA GLU A 57 13.67 -11.64 1.06
C GLU A 57 13.19 -10.79 2.26
N ILE A 58 13.04 -9.47 2.06
CA ILE A 58 12.60 -8.52 3.08
C ILE A 58 11.13 -8.80 3.48
N LEU A 59 10.23 -8.92 2.51
CA LEU A 59 8.80 -9.09 2.77
C LEU A 59 8.50 -10.47 3.35
N ASN A 60 9.14 -11.54 2.86
CA ASN A 60 8.97 -12.88 3.41
C ASN A 60 9.46 -12.98 4.87
N GLY A 61 10.43 -12.15 5.26
CA GLY A 61 10.88 -12.06 6.65
C GLY A 61 9.85 -11.57 7.66
N ILE A 62 8.71 -11.02 7.18
CA ILE A 62 7.58 -10.55 8.00
C ILE A 62 6.23 -10.99 7.40
N SER A 63 6.20 -12.10 6.69
CA SER A 63 5.04 -12.56 5.91
C SER A 63 3.77 -12.73 6.75
N ASP A 64 3.89 -13.14 8.00
CA ASP A 64 2.79 -13.30 8.96
C ASP A 64 2.21 -11.97 9.48
N GLU A 65 2.89 -10.85 9.23
CA GLU A 65 2.45 -9.51 9.60
C GLU A 65 1.81 -8.75 8.43
N ILE A 66 1.85 -9.29 7.20
CA ILE A 66 1.39 -8.61 5.98
C ILE A 66 -0.06 -9.00 5.63
N LEU A 67 -0.87 -7.96 5.30
CA LEU A 67 -2.11 -8.08 4.55
C LEU A 67 -1.92 -7.39 3.20
N CYS A 68 -2.17 -8.10 2.10
CA CYS A 68 -1.93 -7.57 0.76
C CYS A 68 -3.14 -7.71 -0.15
N VAL A 69 -3.32 -6.75 -1.06
CA VAL A 69 -4.23 -6.84 -2.21
C VAL A 69 -3.44 -6.71 -3.50
N ARG A 70 -3.98 -7.26 -4.59
CA ARG A 70 -3.33 -7.35 -5.89
C ARG A 70 -3.21 -5.99 -6.58
N GLY A 71 -2.00 -5.63 -6.99
CA GLY A 71 -1.75 -4.56 -7.95
C GLY A 71 -1.87 -5.01 -9.42
N ASN A 72 -1.78 -4.06 -10.34
CA ASN A 72 -1.81 -4.38 -11.77
C ASN A 72 -0.50 -4.98 -12.28
N CYS A 73 0.58 -4.80 -11.57
CA CYS A 73 1.88 -5.40 -11.89
C CYS A 73 2.10 -6.75 -11.19
N ASP A 74 1.24 -7.13 -10.23
CA ASP A 74 1.39 -8.39 -9.49
C ASP A 74 0.80 -9.57 -10.27
N THR A 75 1.55 -10.66 -10.33
CA THR A 75 1.23 -11.84 -11.14
C THR A 75 1.22 -13.12 -10.29
N GLU A 76 0.68 -14.20 -10.89
CA GLU A 76 0.76 -15.54 -10.28
C GLU A 76 2.21 -15.99 -10.06
N VAL A 77 3.17 -15.50 -10.86
CA VAL A 77 4.60 -15.79 -10.67
C VAL A 77 5.14 -15.10 -9.41
N ASP A 78 4.69 -13.88 -9.12
CA ASP A 78 5.07 -13.19 -7.89
C ASP A 78 4.49 -13.91 -6.66
N GLN A 79 3.26 -14.43 -6.76
CA GLN A 79 2.68 -15.26 -5.70
C GLN A 79 3.48 -16.54 -5.41
N MET A 80 4.20 -17.09 -6.38
CA MET A 80 5.01 -18.30 -6.17
C MET A 80 6.26 -18.06 -5.31
N VAL A 81 6.67 -16.81 -5.14
CA VAL A 81 7.89 -16.44 -4.42
C VAL A 81 7.65 -15.59 -3.16
N LEU A 82 6.40 -15.16 -2.94
CA LEU A 82 5.96 -14.43 -1.75
C LEU A 82 5.18 -15.36 -0.81
N ASP A 83 5.57 -15.40 0.46
CA ASP A 83 5.04 -16.33 1.48
C ASP A 83 3.71 -15.84 2.12
N PHE A 84 3.06 -14.85 1.52
CA PHE A 84 1.76 -14.32 1.93
C PHE A 84 0.85 -14.11 0.71
N PRO A 85 -0.50 -14.16 0.87
CA PRO A 85 -1.42 -13.96 -0.25
C PRO A 85 -1.34 -12.55 -0.84
N ILE A 86 -1.19 -12.45 -2.18
CA ILE A 86 -1.13 -11.18 -2.91
C ILE A 86 -2.20 -11.03 -3.99
N MET A 87 -3.03 -12.06 -4.25
CA MET A 87 -3.88 -12.12 -5.45
C MET A 87 -5.34 -11.70 -5.20
N ALA A 88 -5.68 -11.17 -4.03
CA ALA A 88 -7.02 -10.68 -3.75
C ALA A 88 -7.27 -9.35 -4.46
N ASP A 89 -8.33 -9.24 -5.26
CA ASP A 89 -8.69 -7.98 -5.96
C ASP A 89 -9.02 -6.84 -4.97
N TYR A 90 -9.53 -7.18 -3.80
CA TYR A 90 -9.76 -6.27 -2.67
C TYR A 90 -9.81 -7.05 -1.36
N ALA A 91 -9.69 -6.32 -0.26
CA ALA A 91 -9.97 -6.81 1.08
C ALA A 91 -10.88 -5.82 1.82
N VAL A 92 -11.44 -6.26 2.93
CA VAL A 92 -12.31 -5.41 3.78
C VAL A 92 -11.77 -5.45 5.20
N ILE A 93 -11.61 -4.27 5.80
CA ILE A 93 -11.26 -4.13 7.21
C ILE A 93 -12.29 -3.23 7.91
N PHE A 94 -12.43 -3.42 9.21
CA PHE A 94 -13.34 -2.63 10.03
C PHE A 94 -12.52 -1.89 11.11
N LEU A 95 -12.47 -0.56 10.99
CA LEU A 95 -11.68 0.29 11.88
C LEU A 95 -12.61 1.33 12.54
N ASP A 96 -12.64 1.33 13.86
CA ASP A 96 -13.37 2.31 14.69
C ASP A 96 -14.81 2.61 14.21
N GLY A 97 -15.54 1.54 13.87
CA GLY A 97 -16.94 1.64 13.45
C GLY A 97 -17.15 1.95 11.97
N ARG A 98 -16.07 2.10 11.17
CA ARG A 98 -16.11 2.33 9.73
C ARG A 98 -15.57 1.11 8.97
N LEU A 99 -16.28 0.71 7.92
CA LEU A 99 -15.83 -0.31 7.00
C LEU A 99 -14.94 0.34 5.93
N PHE A 100 -13.73 -0.21 5.73
CA PHE A 100 -12.80 0.21 4.69
C PHE A 100 -12.60 -0.90 3.68
N TYR A 101 -12.71 -0.54 2.40
CA TYR A 101 -12.30 -1.36 1.28
C TYR A 101 -10.84 -1.04 0.95
N LEU A 102 -9.99 -2.08 0.97
CA LEU A 102 -8.60 -2.02 0.54
C LEU A 102 -8.53 -2.50 -0.90
N THR A 103 -7.96 -1.73 -1.78
CA THR A 103 -7.80 -2.08 -3.20
C THR A 103 -6.53 -1.47 -3.74
N HIS A 104 -6.05 -1.94 -4.89
CA HIS A 104 -4.97 -1.21 -5.56
C HIS A 104 -5.47 0.03 -6.30
N GLY A 105 -6.67 0.01 -6.84
CA GLY A 105 -7.26 1.17 -7.54
C GLY A 105 -7.36 1.00 -9.06
N HIS A 106 -6.70 0.00 -9.66
CA HIS A 106 -6.71 -0.21 -11.12
C HIS A 106 -8.01 -0.86 -11.65
N ARG A 107 -8.71 -1.64 -10.82
CA ARG A 107 -10.02 -2.29 -11.14
C ARG A 107 -11.16 -1.64 -10.39
N TYR A 108 -10.99 -1.52 -9.11
CA TYR A 108 -11.91 -0.88 -8.17
C TYR A 108 -11.18 0.25 -7.46
N GLY A 109 -11.77 1.42 -7.40
CA GLY A 109 -11.19 2.58 -6.76
C GLY A 109 -12.28 3.57 -6.34
N ALA A 110 -11.87 4.72 -5.82
CA ALA A 110 -12.78 5.75 -5.29
C ALA A 110 -13.86 6.20 -6.28
N ASP A 111 -13.60 6.08 -7.60
CA ASP A 111 -14.53 6.53 -8.64
C ASP A 111 -15.46 5.41 -9.15
N ASN A 112 -15.18 4.14 -8.86
CA ASN A 112 -15.89 3.01 -9.46
C ASN A 112 -16.06 1.79 -8.55
N PHE A 113 -15.98 1.94 -7.23
CA PHE A 113 -16.20 0.82 -6.31
C PHE A 113 -17.71 0.54 -6.16
N PRO A 114 -18.20 -0.67 -6.55
CA PRO A 114 -19.62 -0.89 -6.77
C PRO A 114 -20.47 -0.95 -5.49
N ASN A 115 -19.88 -1.30 -4.33
CA ASN A 115 -20.62 -1.59 -3.09
C ASN A 115 -20.33 -0.62 -1.95
N VAL A 116 -19.80 0.55 -2.27
CA VAL A 116 -19.48 1.60 -1.29
C VAL A 116 -20.74 2.44 -1.00
N LYS A 117 -20.96 2.80 0.24
CA LYS A 117 -22.03 3.70 0.68
C LYS A 117 -21.50 4.80 1.59
N PRO A 118 -22.23 5.90 1.79
CA PRO A 118 -21.88 6.93 2.77
C PRO A 118 -21.60 6.32 4.15
N GLY A 119 -20.50 6.73 4.76
CA GLY A 119 -19.99 6.19 6.02
C GLY A 119 -18.88 5.16 5.85
N ASP A 120 -18.71 4.56 4.68
CA ASP A 120 -17.58 3.66 4.37
C ASP A 120 -16.30 4.44 4.02
N GLY A 121 -15.20 3.72 3.85
CA GLY A 121 -13.94 4.24 3.33
C GLY A 121 -13.35 3.36 2.24
N ILE A 122 -12.50 3.95 1.40
CA ILE A 122 -11.69 3.26 0.39
C ILE A 122 -10.24 3.66 0.61
N ILE A 123 -9.36 2.68 0.66
CA ILE A 123 -7.91 2.89 0.70
C ILE A 123 -7.31 2.24 -0.54
N GLN A 124 -6.68 3.05 -1.40
CA GLN A 124 -6.16 2.61 -2.70
C GLN A 124 -4.74 3.13 -2.96
N GLY A 125 -4.02 2.50 -3.90
CA GLY A 125 -2.73 2.93 -4.45
C GLY A 125 -2.82 3.35 -5.91
N HIS A 126 -1.96 2.78 -6.77
CA HIS A 126 -1.96 2.82 -8.23
C HIS A 126 -1.62 4.17 -8.86
N THR A 127 -2.21 5.25 -8.41
CA THR A 127 -1.96 6.57 -9.00
C THR A 127 -0.59 7.14 -8.62
N HIS A 128 0.01 6.64 -7.54
CA HIS A 128 1.22 7.14 -6.89
C HIS A 128 1.08 8.57 -6.33
N ILE A 129 -0.15 9.08 -6.28
CA ILE A 129 -0.47 10.44 -5.82
C ILE A 129 -1.22 10.31 -4.50
N PRO A 130 -0.74 10.92 -3.41
CA PRO A 130 -1.41 10.88 -2.11
C PRO A 130 -2.80 11.52 -2.20
N MET A 131 -3.77 10.93 -1.48
CA MET A 131 -5.12 11.45 -1.41
C MET A 131 -5.69 11.23 0.00
N TYR A 132 -6.36 12.22 0.54
CA TYR A 132 -7.14 12.12 1.76
C TYR A 132 -8.31 13.08 1.68
N GLU A 133 -9.47 12.59 1.26
CA GLU A 133 -10.64 13.43 1.03
C GLU A 133 -11.94 12.65 1.21
N GLU A 134 -13.04 13.36 1.44
CA GLU A 134 -14.37 12.77 1.49
C GLU A 134 -15.14 13.07 0.21
N ARG A 135 -15.64 12.03 -0.45
CA ARG A 135 -16.46 12.11 -1.67
C ARG A 135 -17.80 11.45 -1.44
N GLY A 136 -18.88 12.23 -1.45
CA GLY A 136 -20.24 11.69 -1.26
C GLY A 136 -20.44 10.93 0.06
N GLY A 137 -19.75 11.34 1.12
CA GLY A 137 -19.79 10.67 2.43
C GLY A 137 -18.87 9.45 2.55
N VAL A 138 -18.06 9.14 1.52
CA VAL A 138 -17.06 8.06 1.52
C VAL A 138 -15.67 8.66 1.73
N LEU A 139 -14.93 8.16 2.71
CA LEU A 139 -13.54 8.58 2.94
C LEU A 139 -12.61 7.89 1.94
N CYS A 140 -12.00 8.66 1.05
CA CYS A 140 -11.09 8.19 0.02
C CYS A 140 -9.64 8.48 0.41
N ILE A 141 -8.82 7.44 0.50
CA ILE A 141 -7.42 7.52 0.94
C ILE A 141 -6.50 6.87 -0.09
N ASN A 142 -5.36 7.52 -0.36
CA ASN A 142 -4.24 6.93 -1.07
C ASN A 142 -2.95 7.27 -0.32
N PRO A 143 -2.14 6.29 0.10
CA PRO A 143 -0.89 6.57 0.82
C PRO A 143 0.19 7.19 -0.09
N GLY A 144 -0.02 7.28 -1.40
CA GLY A 144 1.02 7.60 -2.38
C GLY A 144 1.84 6.36 -2.74
N SER A 145 3.04 6.57 -3.25
CA SER A 145 3.98 5.49 -3.60
C SER A 145 5.20 5.48 -2.69
N VAL A 146 5.59 4.29 -2.28
CA VAL A 146 6.84 4.08 -1.53
C VAL A 146 8.05 4.39 -2.40
N SER A 147 8.06 3.99 -3.68
CA SER A 147 9.28 4.01 -4.51
C SER A 147 9.23 4.92 -5.73
N ILE A 148 8.04 5.21 -6.28
CA ILE A 148 7.88 6.00 -7.51
C ILE A 148 6.76 7.05 -7.31
N PRO A 149 6.94 8.03 -6.41
CA PRO A 149 5.94 9.08 -6.20
C PRO A 149 5.77 9.93 -7.45
N LYS A 150 4.58 10.49 -7.64
CA LYS A 150 4.23 11.35 -8.78
C LYS A 150 3.79 12.73 -8.31
N GLU A 151 3.74 13.67 -9.27
CA GLU A 151 3.29 15.07 -9.05
C GLU A 151 4.03 15.79 -7.92
N GLY A 152 5.31 15.46 -7.71
CA GLY A 152 6.13 16.09 -6.68
C GLY A 152 5.83 15.62 -5.26
N SER A 153 5.05 14.56 -5.08
CA SER A 153 4.83 13.95 -3.77
C SER A 153 6.09 13.24 -3.26
N ALA A 154 6.16 13.04 -1.95
CA ALA A 154 7.29 12.38 -1.30
C ALA A 154 7.17 10.84 -1.38
N HIS A 155 8.29 10.15 -1.13
CA HIS A 155 8.30 8.73 -0.80
C HIS A 155 7.68 8.55 0.59
N GLN A 156 6.50 7.93 0.66
CA GLN A 156 5.70 7.94 1.86
C GLN A 156 4.82 6.69 2.03
N CYS A 157 4.32 6.54 3.24
CA CYS A 157 3.28 5.60 3.63
C CYS A 157 2.34 6.29 4.62
N MET A 158 1.34 5.57 5.13
CA MET A 158 0.44 6.08 6.17
C MET A 158 0.44 5.17 7.39
N LEU A 159 0.28 5.78 8.55
CA LEU A 159 0.04 5.09 9.81
C LEU A 159 -1.39 5.35 10.26
N TYR A 160 -2.13 4.29 10.54
CA TYR A 160 -3.41 4.36 11.21
C TYR A 160 -3.23 4.06 12.70
N SER A 161 -3.72 4.93 13.56
CA SER A 161 -3.73 4.77 15.01
C SER A 161 -4.86 5.59 15.62
N ASP A 162 -5.58 4.99 16.56
CA ASP A 162 -6.59 5.70 17.39
C ASP A 162 -7.61 6.53 16.59
N GLY A 163 -8.12 5.95 15.50
CA GLY A 163 -9.14 6.56 14.64
C GLY A 163 -8.61 7.58 13.62
N SER A 164 -7.31 7.77 13.52
CA SER A 164 -6.69 8.75 12.62
C SER A 164 -5.65 8.14 11.69
N PHE A 165 -5.48 8.76 10.51
CA PHE A 165 -4.43 8.44 9.56
C PHE A 165 -3.39 9.55 9.55
N GLU A 166 -2.12 9.19 9.64
CA GLU A 166 -0.97 10.09 9.59
C GLU A 166 -0.06 9.71 8.42
N THR A 167 0.40 10.70 7.66
CA THR A 167 1.39 10.48 6.59
C THR A 167 2.79 10.41 7.18
N LEU A 168 3.54 9.36 6.85
CA LEU A 168 4.95 9.19 7.20
C LEU A 168 5.82 9.31 5.94
N ILE A 169 6.73 10.29 5.93
CA ILE A 169 7.71 10.49 4.86
C ILE A 169 8.94 9.63 5.13
N LEU A 170 9.30 8.77 4.17
CA LEU A 170 10.33 7.75 4.34
C LEU A 170 11.77 8.29 4.25
N GLU A 171 12.01 9.38 3.52
CA GLU A 171 13.35 9.95 3.34
C GLU A 171 13.86 10.79 4.52
N GLN A 172 13.00 11.12 5.48
CA GLN A 172 13.34 11.92 6.67
C GLN A 172 13.56 11.07 7.92
N ALA A 173 13.58 9.77 7.78
CA ALA A 173 13.71 8.85 8.91
C ALA A 173 15.16 8.53 9.23
#